data_6b6b50fe07d0abb2699ee21641ed66e7
#
_entry.id   6b6b50fe07d0abb2699ee21641ed66e7
#
_cell.length_a   1.000
_cell.length_b   1.000
_cell.length_c   1.000
_cell.angle_alpha   90.00
_cell.angle_beta   90.00
_cell.angle_gamma   90.00
#
_symmetry.space_group_name_H-M   'P 1'
#
loop_
_entity.id
_entity.type
_entity.pdbx_description
1 polymer ?
#
loop_
_entity_poly.entity_id
_entity_poly.type
_entity_poly.pdbx_seq_one_letter_code
_entity_poly.pdbx_strand_id
1 'polypeptide(L)'
;MSVRSDEIGYWSELKLEIVRKYATAYSKILAAQKRFEHWYVDAFAGGGVHVSRTSRQMVPGSPLNALLIDPPFTEYHLVDLDPRKIESLRAVIGKRSDVHIHSGNCDEVLLRQVFPHLNYSDFRRALVLLDPYGLDLRWEVSRQPANFEPPRSFSTFQRWIEPQRSLDQAGER
;
A
#
# COMPACT_ATOMS: atom_id res chain seq x y z
N MET A 1 -8.85 22.19 10.20
CA MET A 1 -8.70 21.40 8.94
C MET A 1 -9.55 20.15 9.08
N SER A 2 -10.49 19.93 8.16
CA SER A 2 -11.34 18.73 8.18
C SER A 2 -10.57 17.58 7.54
N VAL A 3 -10.21 16.56 8.31
CA VAL A 3 -9.66 15.31 7.79
C VAL A 3 -10.78 14.65 6.97
N ARG A 4 -10.59 14.53 5.68
CA ARG A 4 -11.55 13.87 4.80
C ARG A 4 -11.30 12.37 4.87
N SER A 5 -12.18 11.64 5.56
CA SER A 5 -12.13 10.20 5.69
C SER A 5 -13.15 9.55 4.74
N ASP A 6 -12.70 8.61 3.93
CA ASP A 6 -13.60 7.78 3.11
C ASP A 6 -14.30 6.75 4.01
N GLU A 7 -15.61 6.53 3.77
CA GLU A 7 -16.33 5.46 4.46
C GLU A 7 -16.00 4.10 3.84
N ILE A 8 -15.63 3.13 4.68
CA ILE A 8 -15.32 1.77 4.24
C ILE A 8 -16.29 0.74 4.86
N GLY A 9 -16.55 -0.32 4.10
CA GLY A 9 -17.35 -1.44 4.55
C GLY A 9 -16.51 -2.59 5.12
N TYR A 10 -17.19 -3.62 5.63
CA TYR A 10 -16.58 -4.81 6.24
C TYR A 10 -15.46 -5.45 5.40
N TRP A 11 -15.66 -5.61 4.09
CA TRP A 11 -14.67 -6.22 3.21
C TRP A 11 -13.39 -5.40 3.10
N SER A 12 -13.50 -4.07 3.12
CA SER A 12 -12.33 -3.19 3.12
C SER A 12 -11.57 -3.27 4.44
N GLU A 13 -12.28 -3.37 5.57
CA GLU A 13 -11.67 -3.56 6.88
C GLU A 13 -10.93 -4.91 6.97
N LEU A 14 -11.55 -5.99 6.51
CA LEU A 14 -10.92 -7.31 6.45
C LEU A 14 -9.65 -7.31 5.58
N LYS A 15 -9.69 -6.61 4.45
CA LYS A 15 -8.54 -6.44 3.56
C LYS A 15 -7.40 -5.70 4.24
N LEU A 16 -7.69 -4.61 4.95
CA LEU A 16 -6.68 -3.88 5.73
C LEU A 16 -6.03 -4.77 6.80
N GLU A 17 -6.81 -5.64 7.45
CA GLU A 17 -6.28 -6.60 8.42
C GLU A 17 -5.37 -7.64 7.77
N ILE A 18 -5.74 -8.18 6.61
CA ILE A 18 -4.91 -9.14 5.84
C ILE A 18 -3.60 -8.48 5.43
N VAL A 19 -3.66 -7.26 4.87
CA VAL A 19 -2.45 -6.49 4.48
C VAL A 19 -1.55 -6.27 5.68
N ARG A 20 -2.09 -5.87 6.82
CA ARG A 20 -1.34 -5.64 8.05
C ARG A 20 -0.64 -6.92 8.54
N LYS A 21 -1.35 -8.05 8.58
CA LYS A 21 -0.77 -9.36 9.00
C LYS A 21 0.36 -9.78 8.06
N TYR A 22 0.15 -9.62 6.75
CA TYR A 22 1.16 -9.97 5.75
C TYR A 22 2.39 -9.07 5.86
N ALA A 23 2.20 -7.75 5.96
CA ALA A 23 3.28 -6.78 6.11
C ALA A 23 4.08 -7.02 7.40
N THR A 24 3.41 -7.41 8.50
CA THR A 24 4.07 -7.78 9.75
C THR A 24 4.97 -9.02 9.57
N ALA A 25 4.46 -10.06 8.91
CA ALA A 25 5.25 -11.26 8.64
C ALA A 25 6.44 -10.97 7.73
N TYR A 26 6.24 -10.19 6.69
CA TYR A 26 7.28 -9.76 5.75
C TYR A 26 8.38 -8.99 6.47
N SER A 27 8.02 -7.98 7.27
CA SER A 27 8.99 -7.19 8.01
C SER A 27 9.79 -8.03 9.00
N LYS A 28 9.15 -8.93 9.76
CA LYS A 28 9.84 -9.84 10.68
C LYS A 28 10.87 -10.72 9.98
N ILE A 29 10.54 -11.27 8.82
CA ILE A 29 11.45 -12.15 8.06
C ILE A 29 12.68 -11.36 7.58
N LEU A 30 12.49 -10.15 7.06
CA LEU A 30 13.60 -9.36 6.51
C LEU A 30 14.42 -8.69 7.60
N ALA A 31 13.81 -8.17 8.66
CA ALA A 31 14.52 -7.58 9.79
C ALA A 31 15.43 -8.58 10.52
N ALA A 32 15.06 -9.88 10.54
CA ALA A 32 15.93 -10.92 11.07
C ALA A 32 17.23 -11.09 10.28
N GLN A 33 17.28 -10.61 9.05
CA GLN A 33 18.44 -10.65 8.17
C GLN A 33 19.07 -9.25 8.09
N LYS A 34 19.93 -8.91 9.02
CA LYS A 34 20.53 -7.57 9.25
C LYS A 34 21.10 -6.85 8.02
N ARG A 35 21.34 -7.57 6.94
CA ARG A 35 21.88 -7.01 5.67
C ARG A 35 20.80 -6.39 4.78
N PHE A 36 19.49 -6.69 5.01
CA PHE A 36 18.42 -6.19 4.15
C PHE A 36 17.84 -4.88 4.68
N GLU A 37 17.73 -3.92 3.77
CA GLU A 37 16.78 -2.82 3.88
C GLU A 37 15.45 -3.29 3.28
N HIS A 38 14.34 -3.08 3.99
CA HIS A 38 13.03 -3.46 3.50
C HIS A 38 12.05 -2.29 3.58
N TRP A 39 11.48 -2.00 2.43
CA TRP A 39 10.62 -0.86 2.22
C TRP A 39 9.16 -1.28 2.15
N TYR A 40 8.28 -0.39 2.59
CA TYR A 40 6.84 -0.48 2.36
C TYR A 40 6.44 0.53 1.30
N VAL A 41 5.80 0.08 0.23
CA VAL A 41 5.36 0.93 -0.88
C VAL A 41 3.86 0.76 -1.03
N ASP A 42 3.10 1.86 -0.89
CA ASP A 42 1.65 1.89 -1.07
C ASP A 42 1.32 2.81 -2.24
N ALA A 43 0.87 2.21 -3.34
CA ALA A 43 0.60 2.93 -4.58
C ALA A 43 -0.75 3.69 -4.57
N PHE A 44 -1.60 3.43 -3.56
CA PHE A 44 -2.93 4.02 -3.40
C PHE A 44 -3.21 4.32 -1.92
N ALA A 45 -2.31 5.09 -1.31
CA ALA A 45 -2.22 5.29 0.13
C ALA A 45 -3.45 5.96 0.77
N GLY A 46 -4.22 6.72 0.01
CA GLY A 46 -5.38 7.43 0.54
C GLY A 46 -5.04 8.53 1.52
N GLY A 47 -6.02 8.93 2.33
CA GLY A 47 -5.86 9.98 3.35
C GLY A 47 -5.36 9.49 4.71
N GLY A 48 -5.01 8.21 4.83
CA GLY A 48 -4.47 7.58 6.04
C GLY A 48 -5.52 7.07 7.02
N VAL A 49 -6.73 7.62 7.04
CA VAL A 49 -7.82 7.24 7.97
C VAL A 49 -9.12 7.06 7.21
N HIS A 50 -9.89 6.06 7.62
CA HIS A 50 -11.24 5.77 7.13
C HIS A 50 -12.26 5.84 8.25
N VAL A 51 -13.55 5.86 7.89
CA VAL A 51 -14.66 5.68 8.83
C VAL A 51 -15.35 4.35 8.51
N SER A 52 -15.46 3.48 9.50
CA SER A 52 -16.20 2.23 9.38
C SER A 52 -17.69 2.52 9.20
N ARG A 53 -18.32 1.96 8.17
CA ARG A 53 -19.77 2.01 8.01
C ARG A 53 -20.50 1.26 9.11
N THR A 54 -19.89 0.21 9.64
CA THR A 54 -20.49 -0.67 10.64
C THR A 54 -20.40 -0.08 12.03
N SER A 55 -19.20 0.31 12.47
CA SER A 55 -18.97 0.79 13.84
C SER A 55 -19.03 2.31 13.99
N ARG A 56 -19.03 3.07 12.88
CA ARG A 56 -18.90 4.53 12.84
C ARG A 56 -17.62 5.05 13.48
N GLN A 57 -16.64 4.18 13.73
CA GLN A 57 -15.36 4.54 14.31
C GLN A 57 -14.32 4.83 13.23
N MET A 58 -13.30 5.59 13.61
CA MET A 58 -12.13 5.81 12.75
C MET A 58 -11.28 4.54 12.69
N VAL A 59 -10.92 4.14 11.48
CA VAL A 59 -10.10 2.96 11.19
C VAL A 59 -8.83 3.42 10.48
N PRO A 60 -7.64 3.01 10.95
CA PRO A 60 -6.40 3.32 10.26
C PRO A 60 -6.36 2.66 8.89
N GLY A 61 -6.01 3.44 7.86
CA GLY A 61 -5.77 2.95 6.51
C GLY A 61 -4.47 2.14 6.40
N SER A 62 -4.17 1.65 5.20
CA SER A 62 -2.96 0.87 4.93
C SER A 62 -1.66 1.57 5.36
N PRO A 63 -1.45 2.90 5.12
CA PRO A 63 -0.23 3.56 5.54
C PRO A 63 -0.04 3.56 7.06
N LEU A 64 -1.10 3.90 7.81
CA LEU A 64 -1.00 3.95 9.27
C LEU A 64 -0.83 2.57 9.88
N ASN A 65 -1.49 1.55 9.32
CA ASN A 65 -1.26 0.17 9.72
C ASN A 65 0.19 -0.26 9.49
N ALA A 66 0.79 0.14 8.37
CA ALA A 66 2.18 -0.18 8.06
C ALA A 66 3.16 0.50 9.03
N LEU A 67 2.90 1.76 9.41
CA LEU A 67 3.72 2.52 10.35
C LEU A 67 3.69 1.97 11.79
N LEU A 68 2.69 1.16 12.14
CA LEU A 68 2.54 0.51 13.45
C LEU A 68 3.16 -0.89 13.51
N ILE A 69 3.78 -1.35 12.43
CA ILE A 69 4.39 -2.70 12.38
C ILE A 69 5.70 -2.72 13.16
N ASP A 70 5.89 -3.79 13.89
CA ASP A 70 7.12 -4.09 14.62
C ASP A 70 7.65 -5.49 14.21
N PRO A 71 8.93 -5.57 13.77
CA PRO A 71 9.88 -4.50 13.54
C PRO A 71 9.45 -3.56 12.38
N PRO A 72 9.83 -2.27 12.41
CA PRO A 72 9.42 -1.31 11.38
C PRO A 72 10.11 -1.56 10.04
N PHE A 73 9.49 -1.12 8.95
CA PHE A 73 10.17 -0.99 7.66
C PHE A 73 11.25 0.09 7.73
N THR A 74 12.28 -0.02 6.91
CA THR A 74 13.38 0.96 6.85
C THR A 74 12.96 2.25 6.15
N GLU A 75 12.08 2.15 5.16
CA GLU A 75 11.48 3.29 4.46
C GLU A 75 10.04 2.99 4.04
N TYR A 76 9.25 4.06 3.91
CA TYR A 76 7.86 4.02 3.47
C TYR A 76 7.67 4.97 2.30
N HIS A 77 7.16 4.47 1.17
CA HIS A 77 6.77 5.27 0.01
C HIS A 77 5.26 5.20 -0.16
N LEU A 78 4.59 6.33 0.03
CA LEU A 78 3.14 6.44 0.04
C LEU A 78 2.70 7.33 -1.11
N VAL A 79 1.91 6.79 -2.04
CA VAL A 79 1.51 7.48 -3.27
C VAL A 79 0.00 7.61 -3.31
N ASP A 80 -0.50 8.78 -3.68
CA ASP A 80 -1.90 8.98 -4.05
C ASP A 80 -2.03 10.06 -5.11
N LEU A 81 -3.03 9.92 -5.97
CA LEU A 81 -3.30 10.88 -7.05
C LEU A 81 -4.03 12.14 -6.53
N ASP A 82 -4.89 12.00 -5.49
CA ASP A 82 -5.66 13.12 -4.94
C ASP A 82 -4.81 13.96 -3.98
N PRO A 83 -4.46 15.21 -4.34
CA PRO A 83 -3.64 16.06 -3.48
C PRO A 83 -4.28 16.36 -2.13
N ARG A 84 -5.62 16.30 -2.00
CA ARG A 84 -6.32 16.49 -0.73
C ARG A 84 -6.13 15.30 0.21
N LYS A 85 -6.07 14.07 -0.34
CA LYS A 85 -5.73 12.87 0.42
C LYS A 85 -4.28 12.92 0.89
N ILE A 86 -3.37 13.37 0.04
CA ILE A 86 -1.97 13.61 0.37
C ILE A 86 -1.80 14.64 1.50
N GLU A 87 -2.55 15.72 1.47
CA GLU A 87 -2.52 16.73 2.54
C GLU A 87 -3.01 16.14 3.87
N SER A 88 -4.12 15.39 3.85
CA SER A 88 -4.62 14.66 5.01
C SER A 88 -3.60 13.67 5.55
N LEU A 89 -2.98 12.90 4.67
CA LEU A 89 -1.97 11.90 5.03
C LEU A 89 -0.74 12.55 5.70
N ARG A 90 -0.26 13.67 5.14
CA ARG A 90 0.83 14.46 5.74
C ARG A 90 0.47 15.02 7.12
N ALA A 91 -0.77 15.48 7.29
CA ALA A 91 -1.25 16.01 8.56
C ALA A 91 -1.31 14.92 9.65
N VAL A 92 -1.71 13.71 9.28
CA VAL A 92 -1.85 12.58 10.22
C VAL A 92 -0.49 11.97 10.57
N ILE A 93 0.41 11.79 9.60
CA ILE A 93 1.72 11.16 9.82
C ILE A 93 2.72 12.13 10.47
N GLY A 94 2.61 13.42 10.14
CA GLY A 94 3.59 14.42 10.58
C GLY A 94 4.92 14.30 9.81
N LYS A 95 5.99 14.86 10.41
CA LYS A 95 7.34 14.84 9.83
C LYS A 95 8.09 13.60 10.31
N ARG A 96 8.46 12.74 9.35
CA ARG A 96 9.31 11.57 9.58
C ARG A 96 10.33 11.48 8.44
N SER A 97 11.58 11.18 8.77
CA SER A 97 12.67 11.05 7.79
C SER A 97 12.60 9.77 6.96
N ASP A 98 11.93 8.75 7.49
CA ASP A 98 11.75 7.44 6.87
C ASP A 98 10.47 7.34 6.02
N VAL A 99 9.66 8.41 5.91
CA VAL A 99 8.39 8.43 5.17
C VAL A 99 8.43 9.42 4.02
N HIS A 100 8.24 8.91 2.81
CA HIS A 100 8.19 9.66 1.56
C HIS A 100 6.78 9.67 1.02
N ILE A 101 6.13 10.84 1.01
CA ILE A 101 4.75 11.00 0.54
C ILE A 101 4.76 11.68 -0.83
N HIS A 102 4.30 10.95 -1.85
CA HIS A 102 4.28 11.37 -3.25
C HIS A 102 2.86 11.71 -3.70
N SER A 103 2.70 12.87 -4.34
CA SER A 103 1.45 13.25 -5.00
C SER A 103 1.60 13.07 -6.50
N GLY A 104 0.78 12.21 -7.11
CA GLY A 104 0.83 11.97 -8.55
C GLY A 104 0.33 10.60 -8.98
N ASN A 105 0.47 10.35 -10.28
CA ASN A 105 0.14 9.05 -10.85
C ASN A 105 1.09 7.97 -10.33
N CYS A 106 0.54 6.88 -9.80
CA CYS A 106 1.32 5.81 -9.17
C CYS A 106 2.32 5.16 -10.16
N ASP A 107 1.94 4.97 -11.44
CA ASP A 107 2.84 4.39 -12.44
C ASP A 107 4.08 5.25 -12.63
N GLU A 108 3.91 6.57 -12.76
CA GLU A 108 5.03 7.50 -12.96
C GLU A 108 5.91 7.59 -11.72
N VAL A 109 5.31 7.68 -10.54
CA VAL A 109 6.05 7.75 -9.28
C VAL A 109 6.83 6.46 -9.04
N LEU A 110 6.19 5.31 -9.17
CA LEU A 110 6.84 4.02 -8.94
C LEU A 110 7.98 3.78 -9.93
N LEU A 111 7.74 3.98 -11.22
CA LEU A 111 8.72 3.71 -12.27
C LEU A 111 9.91 4.68 -12.27
N ARG A 112 9.69 5.95 -11.88
CA ARG A 112 10.72 6.99 -11.98
C ARG A 112 11.39 7.34 -10.65
N GLN A 113 10.69 7.17 -9.51
CA GLN A 113 11.16 7.68 -8.23
C GLN A 113 11.39 6.59 -7.17
N VAL A 114 10.72 5.44 -7.26
CA VAL A 114 10.82 4.38 -6.25
C VAL A 114 11.63 3.19 -6.75
N PHE A 115 11.19 2.55 -7.83
CA PHE A 115 11.79 1.32 -8.34
C PHE A 115 13.26 1.45 -8.77
N PRO A 116 13.74 2.59 -9.31
CA PRO A 116 15.16 2.74 -9.64
C PRO A 116 16.09 2.63 -8.43
N HIS A 117 15.58 2.86 -7.22
CA HIS A 117 16.35 2.76 -5.98
C HIS A 117 16.23 1.38 -5.29
N LEU A 118 15.37 0.50 -5.79
CA LEU A 118 15.19 -0.86 -5.28
C LEU A 118 16.15 -1.83 -5.97
N ASN A 119 17.45 -1.68 -5.74
CA ASN A 119 18.44 -2.55 -6.34
C ASN A 119 18.65 -3.81 -5.52
N TYR A 120 18.62 -4.96 -6.18
CA TYR A 120 18.87 -6.26 -5.56
C TYR A 120 20.28 -6.35 -4.99
N SER A 121 21.26 -5.79 -5.70
CA SER A 121 22.67 -5.74 -5.30
C SER A 121 22.90 -4.99 -3.98
N ASP A 122 22.05 -3.99 -3.70
CA ASP A 122 22.14 -3.18 -2.48
C ASP A 122 21.36 -3.80 -1.30
N PHE A 123 20.93 -5.06 -1.47
CA PHE A 123 20.12 -5.79 -0.49
C PHE A 123 18.79 -5.10 -0.13
N ARG A 124 18.25 -4.25 -1.01
CA ARG A 124 16.96 -3.60 -0.84
C ARG A 124 15.83 -4.49 -1.31
N ARG A 125 14.77 -4.56 -0.52
CA ARG A 125 13.55 -5.33 -0.81
C ARG A 125 12.35 -4.44 -0.51
N ALA A 126 11.25 -4.63 -1.23
CA ALA A 126 10.02 -3.89 -0.96
C ALA A 126 8.80 -4.80 -0.93
N LEU A 127 7.91 -4.50 0.00
CA LEU A 127 6.53 -4.93 -0.06
C LEU A 127 5.75 -3.84 -0.79
N VAL A 128 5.24 -4.14 -1.98
CA VAL A 128 4.48 -3.18 -2.80
C VAL A 128 3.00 -3.54 -2.73
N LEU A 129 2.19 -2.64 -2.17
CA LEU A 129 0.73 -2.73 -2.15
C LEU A 129 0.17 -1.99 -3.38
N LEU A 130 -0.46 -2.77 -4.27
CA LEU A 130 -1.16 -2.26 -5.44
C LEU A 130 -2.65 -2.54 -5.28
N ASP A 131 -3.43 -1.52 -4.95
CA ASP A 131 -4.87 -1.62 -4.72
C ASP A 131 -5.65 -0.55 -5.49
N PRO A 132 -5.64 -0.62 -6.84
CA PRO A 132 -6.33 0.37 -7.67
C PRO A 132 -7.85 0.27 -7.51
N TYR A 133 -8.55 1.42 -7.58
CA TYR A 133 -10.01 1.47 -7.63
C TYR A 133 -10.61 0.87 -8.91
N GLY A 134 -9.77 0.59 -9.93
CA GLY A 134 -10.13 0.03 -11.22
C GLY A 134 -9.04 -0.90 -11.76
N LEU A 135 -9.11 -1.20 -13.08
CA LEU A 135 -8.12 -2.04 -13.77
C LEU A 135 -6.99 -1.22 -14.42
N ASP A 136 -6.89 0.08 -14.14
CA ASP A 136 -6.05 1.05 -14.85
C ASP A 136 -4.59 1.10 -14.34
N LEU A 137 -4.05 -0.01 -13.88
CA LEU A 137 -2.63 -0.11 -13.55
C LEU A 137 -1.85 -0.56 -14.80
N ARG A 138 -0.80 0.17 -15.18
CA ARG A 138 0.04 -0.23 -16.30
C ARG A 138 0.73 -1.54 -16.00
N TRP A 139 0.75 -2.43 -17.00
CA TRP A 139 1.40 -3.74 -16.90
C TRP A 139 2.89 -3.65 -16.54
N GLU A 140 3.56 -2.59 -16.96
CA GLU A 140 4.97 -2.32 -16.66
C GLU A 140 5.23 -2.21 -15.15
N VAL A 141 4.32 -1.62 -14.38
CA VAL A 141 4.43 -1.51 -12.91
C VAL A 141 4.38 -2.89 -12.25
N SER A 142 3.56 -3.79 -12.76
CA SER A 142 3.46 -5.16 -12.24
C SER A 142 4.65 -6.05 -12.64
N ARG A 143 5.32 -5.75 -13.77
CA ARG A 143 6.46 -6.53 -14.30
C ARG A 143 7.81 -6.07 -13.77
N GLN A 144 7.98 -4.81 -13.46
CA GLN A 144 9.28 -4.26 -13.02
C GLN A 144 9.87 -5.01 -11.81
N PRO A 145 9.10 -5.35 -10.77
CA PRO A 145 9.61 -6.18 -9.69
C PRO A 145 10.07 -7.58 -10.12
N ALA A 146 9.56 -8.09 -11.25
CA ALA A 146 9.88 -9.43 -11.78
C ALA A 146 11.12 -9.46 -12.70
N ASN A 147 11.57 -8.30 -13.22
CA ASN A 147 12.78 -8.20 -14.05
C ASN A 147 14.08 -8.20 -13.22
N PHE A 148 13.97 -8.13 -11.90
CA PHE A 148 15.06 -8.53 -11.03
C PHE A 148 15.03 -10.05 -10.95
N GLU A 149 16.14 -10.72 -11.33
CA GLU A 149 16.26 -12.18 -11.13
C GLU A 149 15.82 -12.52 -9.71
N PRO A 150 14.66 -13.17 -9.53
CA PRO A 150 14.12 -13.37 -8.20
C PRO A 150 14.89 -14.52 -7.54
N PRO A 151 15.49 -14.32 -6.40
CA PRO A 151 15.48 -15.40 -5.45
C PRO A 151 14.00 -15.61 -5.07
N ARG A 152 13.59 -16.85 -4.88
CA ARG A 152 12.23 -17.37 -4.71
C ARG A 152 11.38 -16.76 -3.58
N SER A 153 11.60 -15.50 -3.21
CA SER A 153 10.98 -14.78 -2.09
C SER A 153 10.49 -13.38 -2.42
N PHE A 154 10.19 -13.08 -3.69
CA PHE A 154 9.55 -11.83 -4.07
C PHE A 154 8.04 -12.01 -3.99
N SER A 155 7.43 -11.55 -2.92
CA SER A 155 5.98 -11.50 -2.82
C SER A 155 5.50 -10.10 -3.19
N THR A 156 5.23 -9.90 -4.48
CA THR A 156 4.30 -8.85 -4.91
C THR A 156 2.92 -9.36 -4.53
N PHE A 157 2.28 -8.73 -3.58
CA PHE A 157 0.86 -9.00 -3.28
C PHE A 157 0.04 -8.38 -4.42
N GLN A 158 0.01 -9.08 -5.56
CA GLN A 158 -0.83 -8.74 -6.67
C GLN A 158 -2.22 -9.29 -6.36
N ARG A 159 -3.10 -8.41 -5.99
CA ARG A 159 -4.55 -8.46 -6.05
C ARG A 159 -5.18 -9.85 -6.26
N TRP A 160 -5.72 -10.38 -5.21
CA TRP A 160 -6.78 -11.40 -5.23
C TRP A 160 -8.12 -10.75 -4.88
N ILE A 161 -8.67 -9.91 -5.76
CA ILE A 161 -10.08 -9.51 -5.70
C ILE A 161 -10.55 -9.40 -7.14
N GLU A 162 -11.18 -10.45 -7.65
CA GLU A 162 -12.10 -10.32 -8.78
C GLU A 162 -13.19 -9.30 -8.38
N PRO A 163 -13.55 -8.36 -9.28
CA PRO A 163 -14.74 -7.57 -9.05
C PRO A 163 -15.91 -8.55 -9.03
N GLN A 164 -16.59 -8.68 -7.92
CA GLN A 164 -17.93 -9.23 -7.90
C GLN A 164 -18.81 -8.31 -8.75
N ARG A 165 -18.77 -8.49 -10.07
CA ARG A 165 -19.79 -7.96 -10.96
C ARG A 165 -21.06 -8.75 -10.73
N SER A 166 -22.05 -8.07 -10.18
CA SER A 166 -23.48 -8.29 -10.41
C SER A 166 -24.01 -9.70 -10.18
N LEU A 167 -24.34 -10.01 -8.94
CA LEU A 167 -25.46 -10.93 -8.66
C LEU A 167 -26.79 -10.19 -8.40
N ASP A 168 -26.81 -8.86 -8.51
CA ASP A 168 -28.01 -8.06 -8.23
C ASP A 168 -28.91 -7.78 -9.46
N GLN A 169 -28.69 -8.45 -10.60
CA GLN A 169 -29.57 -8.28 -11.77
C GLN A 169 -30.26 -9.56 -12.24
N ALA A 170 -30.39 -10.56 -11.39
CA ALA A 170 -31.14 -11.78 -11.73
C ALA A 170 -32.33 -12.00 -10.79
N GLY A 171 -33.14 -10.98 -10.56
CA GLY A 171 -34.30 -11.07 -9.67
C GLY A 171 -35.48 -10.19 -10.04
N GLU A 172 -35.71 -9.95 -11.35
CA GLU A 172 -37.00 -9.40 -11.82
C GLU A 172 -37.25 -9.86 -13.27
N ARG A 173 -37.87 -11.05 -13.42
CA ARG A 173 -38.86 -11.38 -14.47
C ARG A 173 -39.67 -12.56 -14.01
#